data_58039b9e60c7dd6aae5044a60436c23b
#
_entry.id   58039b9e60c7dd6aae5044a60436c23b
#
_cell.length_a   1.000
_cell.length_b   1.000
_cell.length_c   1.000
_cell.angle_alpha   90.00
_cell.angle_beta   90.00
_cell.angle_gamma   90.00
#
_symmetry.space_group_name_H-M   'P 1'
#
loop_
_entity.id
_entity.type
_entity.pdbx_description
1 polymer ?
#
loop_
_entity_poly.entity_id
_entity_poly.type
_entity_poly.pdbx_seq_one_letter_code
_entity_poly.pdbx_strand_id
1 'polypeptide(L)'
;MYKILKAEKLADKIYLMDVHAPRVASHCQPGQFVIVKMDEKGERIPLTICDYDREAGTITIVFQEVGASTAKMGELKAGDSFRDFTGPLGCASEFVHEDLESLKNKKMLFVAGGVGAAPVYPQVKWLKAHGIDADVIVGAKTKDMLILEDQMEAVAGNYYPCTDDGSYGHAGMVTTMVEELVNNGNKYDVCVAIGPMIMMKFVCLLTKKLEIPTIVSMNPIMVDGTGMCGACRLQVGDEIKFACVDGPEFDGHLVDFDQAMKRSQMYKSEEGRAMLKLQEGDTHHGGCGHCG
;
A
#
# COMPACT_ATOMS: atom_id res chain seq x y z
N MET A 1 13.07 -18.57 9.05
CA MET A 1 13.06 -17.14 9.45
C MET A 1 13.59 -16.31 8.29
N TYR A 2 13.03 -15.14 8.06
CA TYR A 2 13.32 -14.28 6.93
C TYR A 2 14.14 -13.09 7.42
N LYS A 3 15.43 -13.05 7.06
CA LYS A 3 16.39 -12.10 7.60
C LYS A 3 16.16 -10.70 7.00
N ILE A 4 16.15 -9.68 7.85
CA ILE A 4 16.14 -8.27 7.46
C ILE A 4 17.59 -7.89 7.11
N LEU A 5 17.81 -7.47 5.88
CA LEU A 5 19.14 -7.07 5.39
C LEU A 5 19.37 -5.56 5.55
N LYS A 6 18.31 -4.78 5.42
CA LYS A 6 18.29 -3.33 5.58
C LYS A 6 17.05 -2.93 6.36
N ALA A 7 17.16 -1.96 7.24
CA ALA A 7 16.06 -1.26 7.88
C ALA A 7 16.38 0.22 7.91
N GLU A 8 15.47 1.04 7.42
CA GLU A 8 15.65 2.48 7.26
C GLU A 8 14.36 3.23 7.60
N LYS A 9 14.48 4.37 8.26
CA LYS A 9 13.36 5.28 8.50
C LYS A 9 13.31 6.28 7.35
N LEU A 10 12.26 6.22 6.52
CA LEU A 10 12.07 7.12 5.37
C LEU A 10 11.49 8.47 5.77
N ALA A 11 10.53 8.46 6.69
CA ALA A 11 9.85 9.65 7.22
C ALA A 11 9.39 9.39 8.66
N ASP A 12 8.73 10.35 9.29
CA ASP A 12 8.21 10.09 10.62
C ASP A 12 7.20 8.94 10.59
N LYS A 13 7.47 7.90 11.42
CA LYS A 13 6.69 6.66 11.50
C LYS A 13 6.56 5.87 10.20
N ILE A 14 7.43 6.10 9.22
CA ILE A 14 7.46 5.33 7.96
C ILE A 14 8.83 4.67 7.81
N TYR A 15 8.82 3.36 7.59
CA TYR A 15 10.01 2.52 7.55
C TYR A 15 10.06 1.71 6.27
N LEU A 16 11.28 1.47 5.79
CA LEU A 16 11.60 0.56 4.70
C LEU A 16 12.45 -0.59 5.23
N MET A 17 12.15 -1.81 4.80
CA MET A 17 12.95 -2.97 5.09
C MET A 17 13.20 -3.80 3.84
N ASP A 18 14.47 -4.20 3.63
CA ASP A 18 14.82 -5.23 2.66
C ASP A 18 14.92 -6.57 3.37
N VAL A 19 14.16 -7.55 2.90
CA VAL A 19 14.03 -8.86 3.52
C VAL A 19 14.50 -9.95 2.57
N HIS A 20 15.37 -10.83 3.02
CA HIS A 20 15.81 -11.99 2.24
C HIS A 20 14.70 -13.04 2.16
N ALA A 21 14.03 -13.08 1.01
CA ALA A 21 12.90 -13.95 0.72
C ALA A 21 12.96 -14.46 -0.75
N PRO A 22 13.95 -15.28 -1.12
CA PRO A 22 14.27 -15.59 -2.52
C PRO A 22 13.11 -16.27 -3.27
N ARG A 23 12.30 -17.11 -2.59
CA ARG A 23 11.13 -17.73 -3.20
C ARG A 23 10.04 -16.71 -3.56
N VAL A 24 9.86 -15.68 -2.73
CA VAL A 24 8.92 -14.59 -3.01
C VAL A 24 9.47 -13.73 -4.14
N ALA A 25 10.74 -13.32 -4.04
CA ALA A 25 11.39 -12.45 -5.02
C ALA A 25 11.39 -13.04 -6.44
N SER A 26 11.57 -14.37 -6.56
CA SER A 26 11.60 -15.03 -7.88
C SER A 26 10.24 -15.08 -8.59
N HIS A 27 9.12 -14.94 -7.86
CA HIS A 27 7.78 -15.13 -8.42
C HIS A 27 6.88 -13.88 -8.34
N CYS A 28 7.25 -12.88 -7.54
CA CYS A 28 6.40 -11.71 -7.35
C CYS A 28 6.30 -10.85 -8.61
N GLN A 29 5.16 -10.17 -8.72
CA GLN A 29 4.82 -9.21 -9.76
C GLN A 29 4.32 -7.92 -9.11
N PRO A 30 4.33 -6.77 -9.83
CA PRO A 30 3.70 -5.54 -9.35
C PRO A 30 2.25 -5.74 -8.93
N GLY A 31 1.81 -5.02 -7.91
CA GLY A 31 0.45 -5.11 -7.35
C GLY A 31 0.28 -6.18 -6.27
N GLN A 32 1.19 -7.16 -6.18
CA GLN A 32 1.12 -8.21 -5.18
C GLN A 32 1.67 -7.77 -3.82
N PHE A 33 1.33 -8.53 -2.78
CA PHE A 33 1.68 -8.25 -1.39
C PHE A 33 2.23 -9.49 -0.67
N VAL A 34 2.72 -9.29 0.53
CA VAL A 34 3.12 -10.33 1.45
C VAL A 34 2.38 -10.19 2.77
N ILE A 35 2.26 -11.27 3.52
CA ILE A 35 1.87 -11.22 4.93
C ILE A 35 3.07 -11.53 5.78
N VAL A 36 3.42 -10.60 6.66
CA VAL A 36 4.54 -10.74 7.59
C VAL A 36 4.05 -11.04 8.99
N LYS A 37 4.87 -11.78 9.77
CA LYS A 37 4.64 -12.07 11.18
C LYS A 37 5.98 -12.01 11.90
N MET A 38 6.08 -11.20 12.95
CA MET A 38 7.34 -10.98 13.67
C MET A 38 7.76 -12.20 14.49
N ASP A 39 6.85 -12.74 15.30
CA ASP A 39 7.09 -13.83 16.24
C ASP A 39 5.89 -14.79 16.36
N GLU A 40 5.92 -15.74 17.27
CA GLU A 40 4.84 -16.72 17.46
C GLU A 40 3.48 -16.12 17.80
N LYS A 41 3.48 -15.04 18.55
CA LYS A 41 2.27 -14.36 19.04
C LYS A 41 1.95 -13.10 18.21
N GLY A 42 2.83 -12.72 17.28
CA GLY A 42 2.69 -11.54 16.43
C GLY A 42 1.47 -11.63 15.52
N GLU A 43 0.91 -10.48 15.21
CA GLU A 43 -0.17 -10.34 14.23
C GLU A 43 0.34 -10.63 12.82
N ARG A 44 -0.56 -11.01 11.95
CA ARG A 44 -0.31 -11.18 10.52
C ARG A 44 -0.63 -9.86 9.82
N ILE A 45 0.40 -9.21 9.27
CA ILE A 45 0.31 -7.86 8.70
C ILE A 45 0.49 -7.96 7.19
N PRO A 46 -0.53 -7.60 6.38
CA PRO A 46 -0.40 -7.50 4.92
C PRO A 46 0.39 -6.25 4.55
N LEU A 47 1.41 -6.41 3.72
CA LEU A 47 2.25 -5.33 3.22
C LEU A 47 2.48 -5.51 1.73
N THR A 48 2.20 -4.48 0.93
CA THR A 48 2.47 -4.51 -0.50
C THR A 48 3.97 -4.58 -0.75
N ILE A 49 4.36 -5.36 -1.76
CA ILE A 49 5.74 -5.42 -2.23
C ILE A 49 6.06 -4.07 -2.88
N CYS A 50 7.02 -3.33 -2.29
CA CYS A 50 7.48 -2.05 -2.80
C CYS A 50 8.53 -2.20 -3.90
N ASP A 51 9.43 -3.16 -3.74
CA ASP A 51 10.44 -3.49 -4.74
C ASP A 51 10.92 -4.94 -4.54
N TYR A 52 11.63 -5.46 -5.51
CA TYR A 52 12.22 -6.79 -5.44
C TYR A 52 13.47 -6.89 -6.30
N ASP A 53 14.43 -7.67 -5.83
CA ASP A 53 15.60 -8.09 -6.60
C ASP A 53 15.62 -9.62 -6.67
N ARG A 54 15.47 -10.15 -7.88
CA ARG A 54 15.41 -11.60 -8.13
C ARG A 54 16.76 -12.28 -7.98
N GLU A 55 17.85 -11.57 -8.30
CA GLU A 55 19.22 -12.10 -8.19
C GLU A 55 19.68 -12.13 -6.74
N ALA A 56 19.47 -11.04 -6.01
CA ALA A 56 19.77 -10.96 -4.59
C ALA A 56 18.76 -11.75 -3.72
N GLY A 57 17.60 -12.11 -4.27
CA GLY A 57 16.54 -12.79 -3.54
C GLY A 57 15.91 -11.93 -2.45
N THR A 58 15.77 -10.64 -2.70
CA THR A 58 15.26 -9.67 -1.72
C THR A 58 13.90 -9.12 -2.10
N ILE A 59 13.11 -8.82 -1.09
CA ILE A 59 11.84 -8.09 -1.16
C ILE A 59 11.96 -6.85 -0.30
N THR A 60 11.61 -5.70 -0.88
CA THR A 60 11.47 -4.44 -0.15
C THR A 60 10.03 -4.23 0.27
N ILE A 61 9.81 -3.99 1.55
CA ILE A 61 8.53 -3.59 2.11
C ILE A 61 8.64 -2.20 2.73
N VAL A 62 7.57 -1.42 2.61
CA VAL A 62 7.44 -0.11 3.28
C VAL A 62 6.15 -0.13 4.08
N PHE A 63 6.22 0.33 5.32
CA PHE A 63 5.07 0.36 6.21
C PHE A 63 5.06 1.59 7.09
N GLN A 64 3.87 1.94 7.54
CA GLN A 64 3.65 3.02 8.49
C GLN A 64 3.31 2.44 9.88
N GLU A 65 3.87 3.06 10.91
CA GLU A 65 3.50 2.79 12.29
C GLU A 65 2.11 3.37 12.58
N VAL A 66 1.12 2.48 12.64
CA VAL A 66 -0.30 2.85 12.86
C VAL A 66 -0.90 2.18 14.09
N GLY A 67 -0.24 1.17 14.65
CA GLY A 67 -0.69 0.39 15.80
C GLY A 67 0.45 -0.31 16.51
N ALA A 68 0.15 -1.03 17.59
CA ALA A 68 1.15 -1.66 18.45
C ALA A 68 2.09 -2.63 17.72
N SER A 69 1.57 -3.40 16.76
CA SER A 69 2.37 -4.36 15.99
C SER A 69 3.32 -3.66 15.02
N THR A 70 2.86 -2.63 14.31
CA THR A 70 3.73 -1.85 13.41
C THR A 70 4.72 -0.97 14.16
N ALA A 71 4.39 -0.50 15.38
CA ALA A 71 5.35 0.17 16.26
C ALA A 71 6.51 -0.75 16.64
N LYS A 72 6.21 -1.98 17.10
CA LYS A 72 7.23 -3.01 17.38
C LYS A 72 8.04 -3.38 16.14
N MET A 73 7.38 -3.45 14.98
CA MET A 73 8.06 -3.75 13.72
C MET A 73 9.05 -2.64 13.34
N GLY A 74 8.74 -1.37 13.64
CA GLY A 74 9.64 -0.23 13.44
C GLY A 74 10.91 -0.26 14.30
N GLU A 75 10.95 -1.06 15.36
CA GLU A 75 12.13 -1.26 16.21
C GLU A 75 13.13 -2.29 15.64
N LEU A 76 12.69 -3.12 14.68
CA LEU A 76 13.53 -4.15 14.06
C LEU A 76 14.64 -3.50 13.21
N LYS A 77 15.80 -4.16 13.21
CA LYS A 77 17.02 -3.67 12.54
C LYS A 77 17.56 -4.69 11.56
N ALA A 78 18.51 -4.26 10.75
CA ALA A 78 19.30 -5.17 9.93
C ALA A 78 19.96 -6.25 10.83
N GLY A 79 19.77 -7.52 10.46
CA GLY A 79 20.20 -8.68 11.23
C GLY A 79 19.06 -9.39 11.96
N ASP A 80 17.98 -8.70 12.31
CA ASP A 80 16.76 -9.30 12.85
C ASP A 80 16.04 -10.12 11.77
N SER A 81 14.97 -10.81 12.15
CA SER A 81 14.24 -11.65 11.20
C SER A 81 12.74 -11.66 11.49
N PHE A 82 11.93 -11.71 10.44
CA PHE A 82 10.54 -12.12 10.55
C PHE A 82 10.45 -13.64 10.72
N ARG A 83 9.50 -14.07 11.52
CA ARG A 83 9.17 -15.50 11.67
C ARG A 83 8.55 -16.04 10.38
N ASP A 84 7.51 -15.34 9.90
CA ASP A 84 6.81 -15.70 8.66
C ASP A 84 6.83 -14.52 7.68
N PHE A 85 7.00 -14.86 6.41
CA PHE A 85 6.96 -13.94 5.28
C PHE A 85 6.30 -14.67 4.12
N THR A 86 4.97 -14.62 4.09
CA THR A 86 4.15 -15.42 3.19
C THR A 86 3.81 -14.61 1.95
N GLY A 87 4.11 -15.15 0.78
CA GLY A 87 3.82 -14.51 -0.50
C GLY A 87 4.56 -15.17 -1.67
N PRO A 88 4.44 -14.60 -2.89
CA PRO A 88 3.57 -13.47 -3.19
C PRO A 88 2.10 -13.83 -3.07
N LEU A 89 1.26 -12.90 -2.63
CA LEU A 89 -0.18 -13.04 -2.46
C LEU A 89 -0.91 -12.00 -3.31
N GLY A 90 -2.18 -12.25 -3.59
CA GLY A 90 -2.99 -11.40 -4.45
C GLY A 90 -2.69 -11.60 -5.94
N CYS A 91 -3.49 -10.95 -6.77
CA CYS A 91 -3.28 -10.89 -8.20
C CYS A 91 -2.22 -9.84 -8.55
N ALA A 92 -1.48 -10.06 -9.61
CA ALA A 92 -0.66 -9.01 -10.22
C ALA A 92 -1.54 -7.93 -10.84
N SER A 93 -1.02 -6.70 -10.96
CA SER A 93 -1.69 -5.63 -11.69
C SER A 93 -2.05 -6.08 -13.13
N GLU A 94 -3.25 -5.74 -13.60
CA GLU A 94 -3.78 -6.24 -14.88
C GLU A 94 -2.85 -5.98 -16.06
N PHE A 95 -2.21 -4.82 -16.10
CA PHE A 95 -1.32 -4.43 -17.18
C PHE A 95 -0.12 -5.38 -17.35
N VAL A 96 0.26 -6.16 -16.34
CA VAL A 96 1.34 -7.16 -16.43
C VAL A 96 0.98 -8.27 -17.43
N HIS A 97 -0.31 -8.50 -17.66
CA HIS A 97 -0.85 -9.53 -18.54
C HIS A 97 -1.36 -8.97 -19.87
N GLU A 98 -1.35 -7.65 -20.05
CA GLU A 98 -1.77 -7.00 -21.29
C GLU A 98 -0.68 -7.11 -22.38
N ASP A 99 -1.12 -6.98 -23.63
CA ASP A 99 -0.19 -6.85 -24.76
C ASP A 99 0.60 -5.53 -24.66
N LEU A 100 1.93 -5.62 -24.71
CA LEU A 100 2.81 -4.46 -24.53
C LEU A 100 2.60 -3.38 -25.60
N GLU A 101 2.30 -3.73 -26.84
CA GLU A 101 2.06 -2.75 -27.90
C GLU A 101 0.74 -1.97 -27.66
N SER A 102 -0.28 -2.67 -27.15
CA SER A 102 -1.51 -2.02 -26.72
C SER A 102 -1.25 -1.08 -25.53
N LEU A 103 -0.46 -1.54 -24.56
CA LEU A 103 -0.16 -0.81 -23.34
C LEU A 103 0.66 0.48 -23.60
N LYS A 104 1.60 0.46 -24.57
CA LYS A 104 2.36 1.63 -24.99
C LYS A 104 1.51 2.77 -25.54
N ASN A 105 0.32 2.47 -26.03
CA ASN A 105 -0.61 3.48 -26.55
C ASN A 105 -1.53 4.06 -25.45
N LYS A 106 -1.50 3.51 -24.22
CA LYS A 106 -2.29 3.99 -23.10
C LYS A 106 -1.52 5.05 -22.32
N LYS A 107 -2.17 6.16 -22.03
CA LYS A 107 -1.68 7.16 -21.10
C LYS A 107 -2.20 6.87 -19.70
N MET A 108 -1.31 6.46 -18.81
CA MET A 108 -1.63 6.04 -17.45
C MET A 108 -1.31 7.13 -16.43
N LEU A 109 -2.21 7.33 -15.48
CA LEU A 109 -2.02 8.22 -14.34
C LEU A 109 -2.02 7.41 -13.04
N PHE A 110 -0.96 7.50 -12.27
CA PHE A 110 -0.88 6.94 -10.92
C PHE A 110 -1.08 8.04 -9.87
N VAL A 111 -1.94 7.78 -8.89
CA VAL A 111 -2.25 8.71 -7.81
C VAL A 111 -1.97 8.02 -6.47
N ALA A 112 -0.88 8.41 -5.83
CA ALA A 112 -0.44 7.86 -4.56
C ALA A 112 -0.72 8.81 -3.40
N GLY A 113 -1.14 8.27 -2.25
CA GLY A 113 -1.30 9.05 -1.01
C GLY A 113 -0.46 8.49 0.13
N GLY A 114 0.46 9.28 0.67
CA GLY A 114 1.33 8.88 1.77
C GLY A 114 2.11 7.61 1.45
N VAL A 115 1.96 6.57 2.29
CA VAL A 115 2.62 5.26 2.10
C VAL A 115 2.17 4.57 0.81
N GLY A 116 1.08 5.00 0.18
CA GLY A 116 0.64 4.51 -1.12
C GLY A 116 1.65 4.73 -2.25
N ALA A 117 2.67 5.58 -2.08
CA ALA A 117 3.80 5.69 -3.01
C ALA A 117 4.57 4.36 -3.13
N ALA A 118 4.66 3.60 -2.04
CA ALA A 118 5.39 2.33 -2.02
C ALA A 118 4.80 1.27 -2.97
N PRO A 119 3.49 0.96 -2.97
CA PRO A 119 2.89 0.05 -3.95
C PRO A 119 2.81 0.60 -5.38
N VAL A 120 2.84 1.92 -5.58
CA VAL A 120 2.89 2.53 -6.92
C VAL A 120 4.27 2.35 -7.55
N TYR A 121 5.34 2.46 -6.78
CA TYR A 121 6.71 2.41 -7.29
C TYR A 121 7.02 1.16 -8.15
N PRO A 122 6.77 -0.09 -7.72
CA PRO A 122 7.07 -1.27 -8.53
C PRO A 122 6.25 -1.34 -9.81
N GLN A 123 5.04 -0.77 -9.81
CA GLN A 123 4.17 -0.73 -10.98
C GLN A 123 4.75 0.22 -12.05
N VAL A 124 5.11 1.45 -11.65
CA VAL A 124 5.70 2.44 -12.56
C VAL A 124 7.09 2.00 -13.02
N LYS A 125 7.90 1.42 -12.13
CA LYS A 125 9.21 0.82 -12.46
C LYS A 125 9.08 -0.28 -13.52
N TRP A 126 8.07 -1.15 -13.39
CA TRP A 126 7.80 -2.19 -14.38
C TRP A 126 7.42 -1.60 -15.73
N LEU A 127 6.51 -0.63 -15.76
CA LEU A 127 6.11 0.07 -16.99
C LEU A 127 7.32 0.72 -17.67
N LYS A 128 8.14 1.45 -16.92
CA LYS A 128 9.37 2.09 -17.42
C LYS A 128 10.34 1.09 -18.02
N ALA A 129 10.53 -0.07 -17.37
CA ALA A 129 11.39 -1.14 -17.87
C ALA A 129 10.91 -1.73 -19.21
N HIS A 130 9.60 -1.60 -19.52
CA HIS A 130 9.00 -2.01 -20.79
C HIS A 130 8.83 -0.86 -21.79
N GLY A 131 9.43 0.30 -21.52
CA GLY A 131 9.40 1.48 -22.41
C GLY A 131 8.06 2.22 -22.41
N ILE A 132 7.32 2.15 -21.30
CA ILE A 132 6.02 2.80 -21.10
C ILE A 132 6.17 3.87 -20.03
N ASP A 133 5.89 5.11 -20.39
CA ASP A 133 5.90 6.23 -19.45
C ASP A 133 4.52 6.42 -18.82
N ALA A 134 4.51 6.60 -17.50
CA ALA A 134 3.30 6.89 -16.74
C ALA A 134 3.47 8.18 -15.93
N ASP A 135 2.42 8.99 -15.85
CA ASP A 135 2.39 10.17 -14.99
C ASP A 135 2.09 9.75 -13.55
N VAL A 136 2.78 10.34 -12.58
CA VAL A 136 2.64 9.97 -11.16
C VAL A 136 2.41 11.20 -10.29
N ILE A 137 1.31 11.21 -9.56
CA ILE A 137 1.01 12.19 -8.50
C ILE A 137 1.28 11.50 -7.16
N VAL A 138 2.12 12.10 -6.30
CA VAL A 138 2.32 11.63 -4.93
C VAL A 138 1.93 12.73 -3.96
N GLY A 139 0.91 12.47 -3.15
CA GLY A 139 0.42 13.38 -2.13
C GLY A 139 0.86 13.01 -0.73
N ALA A 140 1.21 14.02 0.07
CA ALA A 140 1.48 13.89 1.50
C ALA A 140 0.98 15.13 2.24
N LYS A 141 0.96 15.08 3.58
CA LYS A 141 0.58 16.24 4.39
C LYS A 141 1.61 17.36 4.29
N THR A 142 2.88 17.03 4.32
CA THR A 142 4.02 17.94 4.29
C THR A 142 5.14 17.34 3.44
N LYS A 143 6.11 18.15 3.04
CA LYS A 143 7.30 17.71 2.31
C LYS A 143 8.03 16.54 2.99
N ASP A 144 8.21 16.62 4.30
CA ASP A 144 8.96 15.60 5.07
C ASP A 144 8.25 14.24 5.14
N MET A 145 6.98 14.17 4.71
CA MET A 145 6.19 12.94 4.61
C MET A 145 6.17 12.34 3.20
N LEU A 146 6.76 13.01 2.21
CA LEU A 146 6.96 12.42 0.89
C LEU A 146 8.07 11.37 0.97
N ILE A 147 7.81 10.21 0.39
CA ILE A 147 8.74 9.08 0.40
C ILE A 147 9.04 8.61 -1.02
N LEU A 148 10.21 8.02 -1.22
CA LEU A 148 10.63 7.43 -2.51
C LEU A 148 10.66 8.46 -3.66
N GLU A 149 10.90 9.73 -3.37
CA GLU A 149 10.84 10.82 -4.34
C GLU A 149 11.85 10.61 -5.47
N ASP A 150 13.13 10.46 -5.13
CA ASP A 150 14.20 10.24 -6.12
C ASP A 150 13.95 8.98 -6.96
N GLN A 151 13.49 7.89 -6.30
CA GLN A 151 13.19 6.63 -6.98
C GLN A 151 12.00 6.78 -7.93
N MET A 152 10.97 7.52 -7.52
CA MET A 152 9.78 7.73 -8.33
C MET A 152 10.08 8.64 -9.53
N GLU A 153 10.83 9.72 -9.34
CA GLU A 153 11.27 10.60 -10.43
C GLU A 153 12.09 9.87 -11.48
N ALA A 154 12.92 8.90 -11.06
CA ALA A 154 13.74 8.12 -11.98
C ALA A 154 12.95 7.19 -12.91
N VAL A 155 11.73 6.81 -12.52
CA VAL A 155 10.90 5.83 -13.26
C VAL A 155 9.62 6.44 -13.85
N ALA A 156 9.13 7.56 -13.33
CA ALA A 156 7.94 8.23 -13.85
C ALA A 156 8.20 8.89 -15.20
N GLY A 157 7.18 9.01 -16.02
CA GLY A 157 7.18 9.89 -17.20
C GLY A 157 7.18 11.36 -16.78
N ASN A 158 6.22 11.71 -15.90
CA ASN A 158 6.20 12.98 -15.18
C ASN A 158 5.87 12.70 -13.72
N TYR A 159 6.54 13.42 -12.82
CA TYR A 159 6.32 13.31 -11.38
C TYR A 159 5.75 14.62 -10.82
N TYR A 160 4.65 14.51 -10.08
CA TYR A 160 3.91 15.63 -9.53
C TYR A 160 3.75 15.47 -8.01
N PRO A 161 4.68 16.00 -7.20
CA PRO A 161 4.52 16.01 -5.76
C PRO A 161 3.43 17.00 -5.35
N CYS A 162 2.60 16.61 -4.36
CA CYS A 162 1.55 17.42 -3.76
C CYS A 162 1.70 17.44 -2.25
N THR A 163 1.51 18.59 -1.63
CA THR A 163 1.48 18.70 -0.16
C THR A 163 0.26 19.49 0.29
N ASP A 164 -0.45 18.94 1.29
CA ASP A 164 -1.67 19.58 1.81
C ASP A 164 -1.39 20.98 2.35
N ASP A 165 -0.22 21.18 2.98
CA ASP A 165 0.23 22.46 3.56
C ASP A 165 0.93 23.40 2.57
N GLY A 166 1.14 22.96 1.33
CA GLY A 166 1.84 23.73 0.30
C GLY A 166 3.35 23.88 0.51
N SER A 167 3.95 23.05 1.37
CA SER A 167 5.38 23.11 1.67
C SER A 167 6.27 22.65 0.49
N TYR A 168 5.71 21.90 -0.46
CA TYR A 168 6.42 21.45 -1.65
C TYR A 168 5.47 20.99 -2.78
N GLY A 169 5.88 21.25 -4.04
CA GLY A 169 5.12 20.86 -5.21
C GLY A 169 3.78 21.60 -5.33
N HIS A 170 2.75 20.88 -5.78
CA HIS A 170 1.39 21.40 -5.83
C HIS A 170 0.81 21.58 -4.42
N ALA A 171 0.31 22.78 -4.12
CA ALA A 171 -0.33 23.08 -2.84
C ALA A 171 -1.78 22.61 -2.84
N GLY A 172 -2.07 21.52 -2.15
CA GLY A 172 -3.42 20.96 -2.05
C GLY A 172 -3.49 19.45 -2.18
N MET A 173 -4.71 18.95 -2.31
CA MET A 173 -4.98 17.51 -2.40
C MET A 173 -4.62 16.95 -3.78
N VAL A 174 -4.33 15.66 -3.85
CA VAL A 174 -4.07 14.95 -5.12
C VAL A 174 -5.20 15.11 -6.15
N THR A 175 -6.45 15.24 -5.70
CA THR A 175 -7.60 15.46 -6.57
C THR A 175 -7.54 16.79 -7.31
N THR A 176 -7.05 17.86 -6.67
CA THR A 176 -6.88 19.16 -7.33
C THR A 176 -5.79 19.11 -8.39
N MET A 177 -4.73 18.33 -8.17
CA MET A 177 -3.69 18.10 -9.17
C MET A 177 -4.21 17.29 -10.37
N VAL A 178 -5.05 16.27 -10.13
CA VAL A 178 -5.72 15.53 -11.23
C VAL A 178 -6.58 16.48 -12.07
N GLU A 179 -7.40 17.33 -11.43
CA GLU A 179 -8.22 18.34 -12.13
C GLU A 179 -7.36 19.31 -12.95
N GLU A 180 -6.25 19.78 -12.37
CA GLU A 180 -5.32 20.69 -13.05
C GLU A 180 -4.71 20.03 -14.29
N LEU A 181 -4.23 18.79 -14.19
CA LEU A 181 -3.66 18.06 -15.32
C LEU A 181 -4.67 17.89 -16.45
N VAL A 182 -5.91 17.51 -16.13
CA VAL A 182 -6.97 17.34 -17.14
C VAL A 182 -7.38 18.67 -17.74
N ASN A 183 -7.52 19.74 -16.96
CA ASN A 183 -7.83 21.08 -17.43
C ASN A 183 -6.72 21.64 -18.34
N ASN A 184 -5.47 21.25 -18.11
CA ASN A 184 -4.33 21.60 -18.98
C ASN A 184 -4.27 20.75 -20.26
N GLY A 185 -5.30 19.93 -20.52
CA GLY A 185 -5.45 19.18 -21.77
C GLY A 185 -4.86 17.77 -21.76
N ASN A 186 -4.37 17.28 -20.60
CA ASN A 186 -3.95 15.90 -20.51
C ASN A 186 -5.17 14.97 -20.55
N LYS A 187 -5.05 13.89 -21.32
CA LYS A 187 -6.04 12.82 -21.39
C LYS A 187 -5.42 11.53 -20.87
N TYR A 188 -6.13 10.86 -19.99
CA TYR A 188 -5.69 9.59 -19.42
C TYR A 188 -6.68 8.50 -19.77
N ASP A 189 -6.15 7.34 -20.19
CA ASP A 189 -6.95 6.15 -20.52
C ASP A 189 -7.27 5.33 -19.26
N VAL A 190 -6.44 5.44 -18.23
CA VAL A 190 -6.65 4.79 -16.94
C VAL A 190 -5.95 5.56 -15.82
N CYS A 191 -6.60 5.59 -14.66
CA CYS A 191 -6.04 6.07 -13.41
C CYS A 191 -5.87 4.89 -12.45
N VAL A 192 -4.74 4.84 -11.75
CA VAL A 192 -4.50 3.87 -10.65
C VAL A 192 -4.33 4.66 -9.37
N ALA A 193 -5.23 4.50 -8.40
CA ALA A 193 -5.19 5.24 -7.14
C ALA A 193 -4.89 4.31 -5.97
N ILE A 194 -3.84 4.63 -5.19
CA ILE A 194 -3.37 3.81 -4.07
C ILE A 194 -3.05 4.71 -2.87
N GLY A 195 -3.70 4.44 -1.74
CA GLY A 195 -3.49 5.21 -0.52
C GLY A 195 -4.61 5.02 0.50
N PRO A 196 -4.86 6.00 1.37
CA PRO A 196 -5.99 5.96 2.30
C PRO A 196 -7.32 5.76 1.57
N MET A 197 -8.21 4.91 2.10
CA MET A 197 -9.50 4.60 1.46
C MET A 197 -10.31 5.86 1.15
N ILE A 198 -10.26 6.86 2.02
CA ILE A 198 -10.96 8.14 1.81
C ILE A 198 -10.39 8.91 0.61
N MET A 199 -9.07 8.91 0.42
CA MET A 199 -8.42 9.52 -0.75
C MET A 199 -8.85 8.79 -2.04
N MET A 200 -8.77 7.46 -2.05
CA MET A 200 -9.18 6.64 -3.20
C MET A 200 -10.64 6.88 -3.56
N LYS A 201 -11.54 6.97 -2.56
CA LYS A 201 -12.95 7.33 -2.77
C LYS A 201 -13.10 8.67 -3.50
N PHE A 202 -12.41 9.73 -3.05
CA PHE A 202 -12.53 11.04 -3.69
C PHE A 202 -11.88 11.08 -5.08
N VAL A 203 -10.76 10.39 -5.29
CA VAL A 203 -10.19 10.22 -6.63
C VAL A 203 -11.19 9.53 -7.55
N CYS A 204 -11.83 8.44 -7.13
CA CYS A 204 -12.84 7.73 -7.93
C CYS A 204 -14.07 8.60 -8.24
N LEU A 205 -14.54 9.39 -7.27
CA LEU A 205 -15.64 10.32 -7.51
C LEU A 205 -15.30 11.39 -8.56
N LEU A 206 -14.06 11.87 -8.56
CA LEU A 206 -13.57 12.83 -9.53
C LEU A 206 -13.38 12.17 -10.91
N THR A 207 -12.64 11.06 -10.98
CA THR A 207 -12.34 10.38 -12.25
C THR A 207 -13.58 9.85 -12.94
N LYS A 208 -14.63 9.48 -12.17
CA LYS A 208 -15.94 9.15 -12.73
C LYS A 208 -16.59 10.30 -13.47
N LYS A 209 -16.47 11.54 -12.94
CA LYS A 209 -16.97 12.76 -13.64
C LYS A 209 -16.13 13.10 -14.86
N LEU A 210 -14.84 12.76 -14.82
CA LEU A 210 -13.90 12.98 -15.92
C LEU A 210 -13.90 11.84 -16.95
N GLU A 211 -14.72 10.82 -16.74
CA GLU A 211 -14.82 9.62 -17.58
C GLU A 211 -13.48 8.85 -17.72
N ILE A 212 -12.66 8.86 -16.68
CA ILE A 212 -11.37 8.14 -16.63
C ILE A 212 -11.58 6.83 -15.86
N PRO A 213 -11.48 5.65 -16.49
CA PRO A 213 -11.48 4.36 -15.81
C PRO A 213 -10.45 4.35 -14.67
N THR A 214 -10.85 3.86 -13.50
CA THR A 214 -9.98 3.98 -12.32
C THR A 214 -9.87 2.66 -11.58
N ILE A 215 -8.65 2.21 -11.38
CA ILE A 215 -8.29 1.06 -10.56
C ILE A 215 -7.86 1.55 -9.19
N VAL A 216 -8.26 0.85 -8.12
CA VAL A 216 -7.84 1.13 -6.75
C VAL A 216 -7.24 -0.11 -6.12
N SER A 217 -6.14 0.05 -5.39
CA SER A 217 -5.57 -1.04 -4.59
C SER A 217 -6.11 -0.98 -3.16
N MET A 218 -7.01 -1.91 -2.84
CA MET A 218 -7.73 -1.93 -1.58
C MET A 218 -6.92 -2.56 -0.46
N ASN A 219 -6.98 -1.96 0.72
CA ASN A 219 -6.24 -2.36 1.91
C ASN A 219 -7.15 -2.71 3.11
N PRO A 220 -8.12 -3.63 2.96
CA PRO A 220 -8.95 -4.07 4.07
C PRO A 220 -8.14 -4.90 5.08
N ILE A 221 -8.75 -5.16 6.24
CA ILE A 221 -8.19 -6.11 7.21
C ILE A 221 -8.00 -7.47 6.55
N MET A 222 -6.78 -8.01 6.62
CA MET A 222 -6.45 -9.35 6.13
C MET A 222 -5.83 -10.18 7.26
N VAL A 223 -6.18 -11.48 7.30
CA VAL A 223 -5.67 -12.40 8.32
C VAL A 223 -4.90 -13.55 7.67
N ASP A 224 -5.57 -14.40 6.88
CA ASP A 224 -4.91 -15.56 6.30
C ASP A 224 -4.27 -15.29 4.92
N GLY A 225 -4.87 -14.45 4.09
CA GLY A 225 -4.33 -14.07 2.78
C GLY A 225 -4.60 -15.08 1.65
N THR A 226 -5.40 -16.13 1.89
CA THR A 226 -5.69 -17.21 0.94
C THR A 226 -7.16 -17.38 0.59
N GLY A 227 -8.00 -16.41 1.00
CA GLY A 227 -9.44 -16.39 0.71
C GLY A 227 -10.31 -17.21 1.68
N MET A 228 -9.71 -17.89 2.67
CA MET A 228 -10.47 -18.79 3.55
C MET A 228 -11.21 -18.07 4.69
N CYS A 229 -10.62 -17.05 5.31
CA CYS A 229 -11.19 -16.43 6.51
C CYS A 229 -12.25 -15.38 6.23
N GLY A 230 -12.34 -14.83 5.01
CA GLY A 230 -13.31 -13.81 4.61
C GLY A 230 -13.13 -12.44 5.28
N ALA A 231 -12.04 -12.20 6.01
CA ALA A 231 -11.79 -10.93 6.68
C ALA A 231 -11.71 -9.75 5.70
N CYS A 232 -11.07 -9.96 4.55
CA CYS A 232 -10.80 -8.97 3.52
C CYS A 232 -11.92 -8.79 2.48
N ARG A 233 -13.15 -9.25 2.78
CA ARG A 233 -14.26 -9.13 1.83
C ARG A 233 -14.67 -7.68 1.60
N LEU A 234 -14.95 -7.38 0.34
CA LEU A 234 -15.37 -6.08 -0.18
C LEU A 234 -16.62 -6.26 -1.05
N GLN A 235 -17.46 -5.23 -1.09
CA GLN A 235 -18.52 -5.13 -2.10
C GLN A 235 -17.95 -4.38 -3.31
N VAL A 236 -17.97 -5.03 -4.47
CA VAL A 236 -17.54 -4.45 -5.75
C VAL A 236 -18.68 -4.67 -6.76
N GLY A 237 -19.38 -3.60 -7.11
CA GLY A 237 -20.65 -3.70 -7.83
C GLY A 237 -21.64 -4.57 -7.04
N ASP A 238 -22.22 -5.56 -7.70
CA ASP A 238 -23.19 -6.50 -7.11
C ASP A 238 -22.54 -7.77 -6.49
N GLU A 239 -21.18 -7.85 -6.52
CA GLU A 239 -20.45 -9.03 -6.07
C GLU A 239 -19.66 -8.79 -4.78
N ILE A 240 -19.53 -9.85 -3.97
CA ILE A 240 -18.60 -9.88 -2.86
C ILE A 240 -17.26 -10.42 -3.39
N LYS A 241 -16.19 -9.65 -3.20
CA LYS A 241 -14.82 -10.03 -3.56
C LYS A 241 -13.94 -10.14 -2.30
N PHE A 242 -12.89 -10.94 -2.38
CA PHE A 242 -11.89 -11.08 -1.32
C PHE A 242 -10.58 -10.46 -1.80
N ALA A 243 -10.18 -9.33 -1.21
CA ALA A 243 -9.01 -8.57 -1.67
C ALA A 243 -7.71 -9.39 -1.70
N CYS A 244 -7.60 -10.44 -0.90
CA CYS A 244 -6.40 -11.26 -0.86
C CYS A 244 -6.27 -12.28 -2.01
N VAL A 245 -7.36 -12.59 -2.73
CA VAL A 245 -7.34 -13.57 -3.83
C VAL A 245 -7.96 -13.05 -5.12
N ASP A 246 -8.95 -12.14 -5.04
CA ASP A 246 -9.58 -11.52 -6.22
C ASP A 246 -8.92 -10.17 -6.57
N GLY A 247 -8.10 -9.59 -5.66
CA GLY A 247 -7.45 -8.31 -5.75
C GLY A 247 -5.96 -8.40 -5.39
N PRO A 248 -5.39 -7.34 -4.84
CA PRO A 248 -6.00 -6.21 -4.14
C PRO A 248 -6.58 -5.10 -5.03
N GLU A 249 -6.36 -5.15 -6.33
CA GLU A 249 -6.79 -4.13 -7.29
C GLU A 249 -8.20 -4.43 -7.82
N PHE A 250 -9.04 -3.37 -7.87
CA PHE A 250 -10.43 -3.44 -8.31
C PHE A 250 -10.83 -2.19 -9.08
N ASP A 251 -11.89 -2.29 -9.89
CA ASP A 251 -12.54 -1.11 -10.48
C ASP A 251 -13.06 -0.20 -9.35
N GLY A 252 -12.39 0.95 -9.19
CA GLY A 252 -12.68 1.91 -8.14
C GLY A 252 -14.07 2.54 -8.23
N HIS A 253 -14.68 2.57 -9.43
CA HIS A 253 -16.03 3.07 -9.62
C HIS A 253 -17.11 2.10 -9.14
N LEU A 254 -16.75 0.85 -8.88
CA LEU A 254 -17.66 -0.21 -8.39
C LEU A 254 -17.46 -0.54 -6.91
N VAL A 255 -16.35 -0.13 -6.28
CA VAL A 255 -16.06 -0.40 -4.86
C VAL A 255 -16.99 0.38 -3.95
N ASP A 256 -17.64 -0.32 -3.00
CA ASP A 256 -18.34 0.32 -1.88
C ASP A 256 -17.35 0.75 -0.79
N PHE A 257 -16.81 1.95 -0.94
CA PHE A 257 -15.85 2.52 0.01
C PHE A 257 -16.44 2.76 1.40
N ASP A 258 -17.74 3.07 1.50
CA ASP A 258 -18.39 3.34 2.79
C ASP A 258 -18.46 2.06 3.62
N GLN A 259 -18.85 0.95 3.00
CA GLN A 259 -18.82 -0.37 3.63
C GLN A 259 -17.38 -0.76 4.00
N ALA A 260 -16.41 -0.58 3.09
CA ALA A 260 -15.00 -0.91 3.34
C ALA A 260 -14.44 -0.12 4.53
N MET A 261 -14.65 1.19 4.59
CA MET A 261 -14.23 2.05 5.71
C MET A 261 -14.92 1.66 7.02
N LYS A 262 -16.21 1.32 6.99
CA LYS A 262 -16.92 0.83 8.19
C LYS A 262 -16.33 -0.47 8.69
N ARG A 263 -15.98 -1.39 7.79
CA ARG A 263 -15.35 -2.66 8.16
C ARG A 263 -13.95 -2.49 8.73
N SER A 264 -13.16 -1.52 8.28
CA SER A 264 -11.82 -1.24 8.81
C SER A 264 -11.84 -0.76 10.27
N GLN A 265 -13.01 -0.39 10.81
CA GLN A 265 -13.17 0.03 12.22
C GLN A 265 -13.48 -1.14 13.18
N MET A 266 -13.61 -2.38 12.68
CA MET A 266 -14.13 -3.51 13.49
C MET A 266 -13.30 -3.83 14.74
N TYR A 267 -11.98 -3.64 14.69
CA TYR A 267 -11.07 -3.97 15.81
C TYR A 267 -10.45 -2.74 16.47
N LYS A 268 -11.02 -1.56 16.27
CA LYS A 268 -10.44 -0.29 16.77
C LYS A 268 -10.31 -0.25 18.29
N SER A 269 -11.22 -0.89 19.02
CA SER A 269 -11.15 -1.00 20.48
C SER A 269 -10.02 -1.92 20.95
N GLU A 270 -9.80 -3.03 20.24
CA GLU A 270 -8.73 -3.98 20.51
C GLU A 270 -7.36 -3.39 20.18
N GLU A 271 -7.26 -2.69 19.04
CA GLU A 271 -6.07 -1.94 18.63
C GLU A 271 -5.70 -0.87 19.65
N GLY A 272 -6.70 -0.12 20.14
CA GLY A 272 -6.51 0.90 21.18
C GLY A 272 -5.98 0.29 22.49
N ARG A 273 -6.53 -0.86 22.93
CA ARG A 273 -6.04 -1.57 24.12
C ARG A 273 -4.62 -2.10 23.94
N ALA A 274 -4.31 -2.64 22.75
CA ALA A 274 -2.97 -3.12 22.44
C ALA A 274 -1.93 -1.99 22.46
N MET A 275 -2.31 -0.80 21.97
CA MET A 275 -1.44 0.38 22.01
C MET A 275 -1.22 0.91 23.43
N LEU A 276 -2.28 0.98 24.25
CA LEU A 276 -2.16 1.36 25.65
C LEU A 276 -1.23 0.40 26.41
N LYS A 277 -1.40 -0.92 26.20
CA LYS A 277 -0.53 -1.93 26.80
C LYS A 277 0.93 -1.79 26.38
N LEU A 278 1.19 -1.38 25.15
CA LEU A 278 2.55 -1.09 24.68
C LEU A 278 3.15 0.13 25.34
N GLN A 279 2.37 1.19 25.56
CA GLN A 279 2.82 2.46 26.15
C GLN A 279 3.02 2.38 27.66
N GLU A 280 2.14 1.70 28.37
CA GLU A 280 2.11 1.65 29.83
C GLU A 280 2.85 0.45 30.43
N GLY A 281 3.25 -0.51 29.57
CA GLY A 281 3.71 -1.84 29.96
C GLY A 281 2.55 -2.74 30.38
N ASP A 282 2.84 -4.00 30.68
CA ASP A 282 1.84 -4.96 31.15
C ASP A 282 1.54 -4.71 32.64
N THR A 283 0.72 -3.70 32.95
CA THR A 283 0.33 -3.31 34.32
C THR A 283 -0.57 -4.34 35.02
N HIS A 284 -1.02 -5.38 34.30
CA HIS A 284 -1.77 -6.48 34.89
C HIS A 284 -0.86 -7.55 35.54
N HIS A 285 -0.14 -7.15 36.57
CA HIS A 285 0.12 -8.03 37.70
C HIS A 285 -1.16 -8.07 38.55
N GLY A 286 -2.21 -8.68 38.01
CA GLY A 286 -3.40 -9.03 38.75
C GLY A 286 -3.06 -10.09 39.77
N GLY A 287 -2.54 -9.66 40.88
CA GLY A 287 -2.57 -10.44 42.09
C GLY A 287 -4.03 -10.59 42.51
N CYS A 288 -4.66 -11.70 42.17
CA CYS A 288 -5.79 -12.19 42.95
C CYS A 288 -5.26 -12.56 44.33
N GLY A 289 -5.12 -11.54 45.19
CA GLY A 289 -4.97 -11.73 46.61
C GLY A 289 -6.23 -12.37 47.17
N HIS A 290 -6.11 -13.56 47.67
CA HIS A 290 -6.87 -14.20 48.75
C HIS A 290 -8.36 -13.78 48.88
N CYS A 291 -9.23 -14.63 48.39
CA CYS A 291 -10.49 -14.89 49.10
C CYS A 291 -10.26 -16.10 49.96
N GLY A 292 -10.04 -15.88 51.29
CA GLY A 292 -10.16 -16.85 52.31
C GLY A 292 -11.63 -17.21 52.60
#